data_fc2eab32363f429075a1526b975a5a48
#
_entry.id   fc2eab32363f429075a1526b975a5a48
#
_cell.length_a   1.000
_cell.length_b   1.000
_cell.length_c   1.000
_cell.angle_alpha   90.00
_cell.angle_beta   90.00
_cell.angle_gamma   90.00
#
_symmetry.space_group_name_H-M   'P 1'
#
loop_
_entity.id
_entity.type
_entity.pdbx_description
1 polymer ?
#
loop_
_entity_poly.entity_id
_entity_poly.type
_entity_poly.pdbx_seq_one_letter_code
_entity_poly.pdbx_strand_id
1 'polypeptide(L)'
;MRSTAHHADVIIIGAGIAGLSAAHLLTGAGVGVSVLEAASTVGGRLATHEVDGFRLDQLGPLLCTSWPELTSTPGLGTPELRKFAPGVLVHSEGRRHRTGDIRSARGALRAVRARSSAPQASPGGYGGQLRIASRSGLGAKTSGLRSSATVSEAIDRARLGAALSRLAATPRARLLARPERTALAALRAGQMPARTVDGVLRPLLTALLGDPGLTTSSRYADLALRDYARGGLCVPAGGSGTLPDLLAAALPPGTVRTGVHVTAADITTVRTKEHGELGCRSLLLATGAGAAAELLPGLRVPAFHPVTVLHHTAPAPPPTGRSLVLDGDRSGPVAYTAVMSEVDPSRAPEGRTLITSTVLGTPPPDLDRSVRAQLAALYGTPTGDWELLAAHHDPEAVPAMEAPHDPRRPVRVLAGLYVCGDHRDTSSVQGALHSGRRAAEAILTDLGVARERQGGARLPEAA
;
A
#
# COMPACT_ATOMS: atom_id res chain seq x y z
N MET A 1 -43.75 -2.40 28.34
CA MET A 1 -42.63 -1.45 28.40
C MET A 1 -42.07 -1.31 27.02
N ARG A 2 -42.31 -0.18 26.32
CA ARG A 2 -41.72 0.07 25.01
C ARG A 2 -40.22 0.32 25.23
N SER A 3 -39.37 -0.56 24.74
CA SER A 3 -37.94 -0.34 24.64
C SER A 3 -37.75 0.98 23.92
N THR A 4 -37.05 1.93 24.54
CA THR A 4 -36.56 3.16 23.89
C THR A 4 -35.58 2.67 22.83
N ALA A 5 -36.07 2.53 21.58
CA ALA A 5 -35.23 2.21 20.44
C ALA A 5 -34.12 3.27 20.39
N HIS A 6 -32.87 2.84 20.53
CA HIS A 6 -31.72 3.73 20.33
C HIS A 6 -31.80 4.25 18.90
N HIS A 7 -32.15 5.52 18.73
CA HIS A 7 -32.26 6.18 17.45
C HIS A 7 -31.00 7.00 17.22
N ALA A 8 -30.22 6.67 16.21
CA ALA A 8 -29.13 7.50 15.72
C ALA A 8 -29.57 8.22 14.43
N ASP A 9 -29.03 9.39 14.15
CA ASP A 9 -29.27 10.00 12.83
C ASP A 9 -28.67 9.13 11.71
N VAL A 10 -27.45 8.61 11.95
CA VAL A 10 -26.75 7.75 10.99
C VAL A 10 -26.24 6.50 11.69
N ILE A 11 -26.59 5.33 11.16
CA ILE A 11 -25.93 4.07 11.52
C ILE A 11 -24.87 3.76 10.45
N ILE A 12 -23.66 3.44 10.90
CA ILE A 12 -22.56 2.98 10.05
C ILE A 12 -22.30 1.52 10.40
N ILE A 13 -22.33 0.63 9.40
CA ILE A 13 -22.02 -0.79 9.57
C ILE A 13 -20.58 -1.04 9.12
N GLY A 14 -19.73 -1.41 10.08
CA GLY A 14 -18.29 -1.66 9.90
C GLY A 14 -17.42 -0.53 10.46
N ALA A 15 -16.55 -0.89 11.43
CA ALA A 15 -15.55 -0.02 12.02
C ALA A 15 -14.16 -0.19 11.35
N GLY A 16 -14.14 -0.44 10.05
CA GLY A 16 -12.95 -0.29 9.23
C GLY A 16 -12.60 1.18 9.04
N ILE A 17 -11.43 1.45 8.46
CA ILE A 17 -10.89 2.82 8.32
C ILE A 17 -11.82 3.75 7.53
N ALA A 18 -12.60 3.22 6.57
CA ALA A 18 -13.58 4.00 5.79
C ALA A 18 -14.76 4.43 6.65
N GLY A 19 -15.33 3.52 7.45
CA GLY A 19 -16.45 3.80 8.35
C GLY A 19 -16.08 4.78 9.45
N LEU A 20 -14.91 4.58 10.06
CA LEU A 20 -14.39 5.49 11.09
C LEU A 20 -14.08 6.88 10.54
N SER A 21 -13.53 6.99 9.33
CA SER A 21 -13.33 8.28 8.64
C SER A 21 -14.65 9.01 8.39
N ALA A 22 -15.69 8.28 7.96
CA ALA A 22 -17.01 8.86 7.77
C ALA A 22 -17.63 9.32 9.10
N ALA A 23 -17.48 8.51 10.18
CA ALA A 23 -17.98 8.83 11.51
C ALA A 23 -17.42 10.17 12.02
N HIS A 24 -16.12 10.43 11.82
CA HIS A 24 -15.50 11.71 12.21
C HIS A 24 -16.11 12.93 11.55
N LEU A 25 -16.34 12.85 10.25
CA LEU A 25 -16.93 13.98 9.52
C LEU A 25 -18.38 14.23 9.93
N LEU A 26 -19.15 13.17 10.17
CA LEU A 26 -20.54 13.25 10.58
C LEU A 26 -20.67 13.78 12.02
N THR A 27 -19.91 13.22 12.96
CA THR A 27 -19.93 13.69 14.36
C THR A 27 -19.40 15.11 14.49
N GLY A 28 -18.36 15.47 13.72
CA GLY A 28 -17.83 16.83 13.66
C GLY A 28 -18.82 17.86 13.09
N ALA A 29 -19.84 17.42 12.33
CA ALA A 29 -20.94 18.24 11.84
C ALA A 29 -22.17 18.20 12.77
N GLY A 30 -22.06 17.63 13.98
CA GLY A 30 -23.15 17.55 14.96
C GLY A 30 -24.19 16.46 14.69
N VAL A 31 -23.93 15.52 13.78
CA VAL A 31 -24.83 14.42 13.45
C VAL A 31 -24.64 13.28 14.48
N GLY A 32 -25.74 12.74 14.99
CA GLY A 32 -25.74 11.57 15.89
C GLY A 32 -25.39 10.29 15.16
N VAL A 33 -24.20 9.71 15.44
CA VAL A 33 -23.67 8.53 14.75
C VAL A 33 -23.56 7.34 15.68
N SER A 34 -23.92 6.15 15.19
CA SER A 34 -23.60 4.87 15.80
C SER A 34 -22.86 3.99 14.79
N VAL A 35 -21.63 3.56 15.12
CA VAL A 35 -20.84 2.61 14.31
C VAL A 35 -20.98 1.24 14.92
N LEU A 36 -21.43 0.26 14.13
CA LEU A 36 -21.65 -1.13 14.55
C LEU A 36 -20.56 -2.01 13.89
N GLU A 37 -19.80 -2.72 14.73
CA GLU A 37 -18.74 -3.62 14.30
C GLU A 37 -18.94 -5.02 14.85
N ALA A 38 -18.88 -6.03 13.98
CA ALA A 38 -19.09 -7.42 14.36
C ALA A 38 -17.93 -8.00 15.18
N ALA A 39 -16.70 -7.59 14.86
CA ALA A 39 -15.52 -8.02 15.58
C ALA A 39 -15.45 -7.39 16.99
N SER A 40 -14.63 -7.96 17.86
CA SER A 40 -14.35 -7.41 19.20
C SER A 40 -13.46 -6.15 19.15
N THR A 41 -12.80 -5.90 18.03
CA THR A 41 -11.87 -4.78 17.81
C THR A 41 -12.21 -4.06 16.51
N VAL A 42 -11.79 -2.79 16.40
CA VAL A 42 -11.92 -2.01 15.16
C VAL A 42 -10.80 -2.38 14.18
N GLY A 43 -10.92 -1.89 12.93
CA GLY A 43 -9.84 -1.93 11.95
C GLY A 43 -10.11 -2.81 10.74
N GLY A 44 -10.87 -3.88 10.88
CA GLY A 44 -11.13 -4.82 9.79
C GLY A 44 -9.81 -5.35 9.20
N ARG A 45 -9.59 -5.21 7.88
CA ARG A 45 -8.36 -5.65 7.19
C ARG A 45 -7.06 -4.99 7.67
N LEU A 46 -7.13 -3.87 8.41
CA LEU A 46 -5.97 -3.23 9.03
C LEU A 46 -5.70 -3.71 10.46
N ALA A 47 -6.47 -4.66 10.99
CA ALA A 47 -6.26 -5.15 12.34
C ALA A 47 -4.81 -5.64 12.56
N THR A 48 -4.28 -5.35 13.74
CA THR A 48 -2.97 -5.83 14.22
C THR A 48 -3.23 -6.68 15.47
N HIS A 49 -2.68 -7.89 15.50
CA HIS A 49 -2.82 -8.83 16.60
C HIS A 49 -1.50 -8.94 17.36
N GLU A 50 -1.57 -9.19 18.65
CA GLU A 50 -0.39 -9.45 19.47
C GLU A 50 -0.25 -10.97 19.68
N VAL A 51 0.93 -11.51 19.36
CA VAL A 51 1.29 -12.91 19.54
C VAL A 51 2.69 -12.95 20.14
N ASP A 52 2.87 -13.48 21.33
CA ASP A 52 4.16 -13.61 22.02
C ASP A 52 4.96 -12.28 22.08
N GLY A 53 4.26 -11.16 22.26
CA GLY A 53 4.82 -9.81 22.27
C GLY A 53 5.17 -9.23 20.88
N PHE A 54 4.93 -9.98 19.80
CA PHE A 54 5.01 -9.46 18.43
C PHE A 54 3.70 -8.83 18.00
N ARG A 55 3.77 -7.72 17.30
CA ARG A 55 2.61 -7.05 16.70
C ARG A 55 2.51 -7.41 15.22
N LEU A 56 1.54 -8.25 14.89
CA LEU A 56 1.36 -8.89 13.59
C LEU A 56 0.15 -8.29 12.87
N ASP A 57 0.37 -7.69 11.70
CA ASP A 57 -0.72 -7.17 10.88
C ASP A 57 -1.46 -8.31 10.17
N GLN A 58 -2.78 -8.21 10.10
CA GLN A 58 -3.59 -9.15 9.34
C GLN A 58 -3.25 -9.11 7.85
N LEU A 59 -3.22 -7.92 7.23
CA LEU A 59 -2.80 -7.75 5.84
C LEU A 59 -1.59 -6.84 5.66
N GLY A 60 -1.39 -5.84 6.52
CA GLY A 60 -0.22 -4.98 6.54
C GLY A 60 0.06 -4.26 5.21
N PRO A 61 -0.87 -3.46 4.66
CA PRO A 61 -0.68 -2.84 3.37
C PRO A 61 0.48 -1.83 3.39
N LEU A 62 1.20 -1.74 2.26
CA LEU A 62 2.20 -0.72 2.05
C LEU A 62 1.53 0.65 1.87
N LEU A 63 1.97 1.64 2.65
CA LEU A 63 1.49 3.01 2.55
C LEU A 63 2.52 3.88 1.83
N CYS A 64 2.04 4.99 1.24
CA CYS A 64 2.90 6.04 0.70
C CYS A 64 2.77 7.30 1.54
N THR A 65 3.90 7.88 1.98
CA THR A 65 3.88 9.11 2.81
C THR A 65 3.32 10.32 2.07
N SER A 66 3.12 10.23 0.75
CA SER A 66 2.50 11.27 -0.08
C SER A 66 0.98 11.22 -0.15
N TRP A 67 0.35 10.26 0.50
CA TRP A 67 -1.11 10.14 0.49
C TRP A 67 -1.76 11.25 1.32
N PRO A 68 -2.60 12.12 0.71
CA PRO A 68 -3.17 13.26 1.40
C PRO A 68 -4.12 12.88 2.53
N GLU A 69 -4.87 11.77 2.42
CA GLU A 69 -5.82 11.39 3.47
C GLU A 69 -5.13 11.00 4.79
N LEU A 70 -3.85 10.60 4.78
CA LEU A 70 -3.10 10.32 6.01
C LEU A 70 -2.89 11.58 6.88
N THR A 71 -3.00 12.77 6.29
CA THR A 71 -2.81 14.05 6.99
C THR A 71 -4.06 14.91 7.04
N SER A 72 -5.06 14.64 6.17
CA SER A 72 -6.27 15.45 6.06
C SER A 72 -7.52 14.81 6.68
N THR A 73 -7.47 13.53 7.03
CA THR A 73 -8.62 12.85 7.66
C THR A 73 -8.79 13.32 9.10
N PRO A 74 -9.93 13.91 9.47
CA PRO A 74 -10.22 14.32 10.84
C PRO A 74 -10.11 13.13 11.80
N GLY A 75 -9.59 13.37 12.99
CA GLY A 75 -9.40 12.35 14.02
C GLY A 75 -8.14 11.48 13.86
N LEU A 76 -7.53 11.44 12.69
CA LEU A 76 -6.29 10.69 12.47
C LEU A 76 -5.07 11.40 13.06
N GLY A 77 -5.13 12.73 13.21
CA GLY A 77 -4.01 13.52 13.72
C GLY A 77 -2.78 13.44 12.83
N THR A 78 -1.63 13.23 13.47
CA THR A 78 -0.34 13.01 12.77
C THR A 78 0.17 11.61 13.14
N PRO A 79 -0.24 10.56 12.43
CA PRO A 79 0.19 9.20 12.74
C PRO A 79 1.71 9.07 12.58
N GLU A 80 2.35 8.38 13.49
CA GLU A 80 3.77 8.08 13.37
C GLU A 80 3.98 7.05 12.27
N LEU A 81 4.74 7.42 11.23
CA LEU A 81 5.01 6.58 10.08
C LEU A 81 6.48 6.15 10.05
N ARG A 82 6.73 4.85 10.03
CA ARG A 82 8.04 4.24 9.88
C ARG A 82 8.33 4.05 8.38
N LYS A 83 9.37 4.72 7.90
CA LYS A 83 9.74 4.71 6.48
C LYS A 83 10.66 3.55 6.16
N PHE A 84 10.40 2.88 5.06
CA PHE A 84 11.37 1.99 4.44
C PHE A 84 12.61 2.78 3.96
N ALA A 85 13.71 2.08 3.78
CA ALA A 85 14.88 2.66 3.13
C ALA A 85 14.52 3.13 1.70
N PRO A 86 15.10 4.23 1.20
CA PRO A 86 14.79 4.74 -0.13
C PRO A 86 15.00 3.71 -1.23
N GLY A 87 14.07 3.64 -2.16
CA GLY A 87 14.03 2.62 -3.20
C GLY A 87 13.58 1.26 -2.66
N VAL A 88 13.86 0.23 -3.42
CA VAL A 88 13.59 -1.18 -3.08
C VAL A 88 14.84 -2.04 -3.33
N LEU A 89 14.98 -3.14 -2.61
CA LEU A 89 15.95 -4.17 -2.93
C LEU A 89 15.27 -5.19 -3.84
N VAL A 90 15.80 -5.37 -5.03
CA VAL A 90 15.35 -6.40 -5.95
C VAL A 90 16.36 -7.55 -5.93
N HIS A 91 15.88 -8.75 -5.70
CA HIS A 91 16.65 -9.97 -5.92
C HIS A 91 16.40 -10.45 -7.35
N SER A 92 17.46 -10.58 -8.12
CA SER A 92 17.42 -11.14 -9.47
C SER A 92 18.74 -11.79 -9.82
N GLU A 93 18.69 -12.94 -10.51
CA GLU A 93 19.89 -13.71 -10.93
C GLU A 93 20.85 -13.99 -9.77
N GLY A 94 20.32 -14.32 -8.60
CA GLY A 94 21.11 -14.63 -7.39
C GLY A 94 21.79 -13.41 -6.75
N ARG A 95 21.43 -12.20 -7.14
CA ARG A 95 22.02 -10.95 -6.62
C ARG A 95 20.94 -9.98 -6.14
N ARG A 96 21.28 -9.22 -5.11
CA ARG A 96 20.43 -8.12 -4.62
C ARG A 96 20.99 -6.80 -5.10
N HIS A 97 20.14 -5.97 -5.68
CA HIS A 97 20.50 -4.61 -6.10
C HIS A 97 19.43 -3.60 -5.68
N ARG A 98 19.85 -2.42 -5.24
CA ARG A 98 18.96 -1.33 -4.87
C ARG A 98 18.58 -0.52 -6.11
N THR A 99 17.29 -0.25 -6.26
CA THR A 99 16.75 0.51 -7.39
C THR A 99 15.53 1.32 -7.00
N GLY A 100 15.03 2.16 -7.90
CA GLY A 100 13.81 2.94 -7.66
C GLY A 100 13.98 4.15 -6.74
N ASP A 101 15.19 4.47 -6.28
CA ASP A 101 15.46 5.70 -5.54
C ASP A 101 15.71 6.87 -6.52
N ILE A 102 14.81 7.86 -6.49
CA ILE A 102 14.88 9.04 -7.37
C ILE A 102 16.09 9.93 -7.04
N ARG A 103 16.54 9.95 -5.78
CA ARG A 103 17.66 10.79 -5.34
C ARG A 103 18.97 10.26 -5.90
N SER A 104 19.18 8.95 -5.86
CA SER A 104 20.37 8.30 -6.43
C SER A 104 20.41 8.40 -7.96
N ALA A 105 19.24 8.39 -8.63
CA ALA A 105 19.13 8.56 -10.08
C ALA A 105 19.55 9.96 -10.54
N ARG A 106 19.25 11.02 -9.76
CA ARG A 106 19.73 12.39 -10.03
C ARG A 106 21.24 12.49 -9.88
N GLY A 107 21.82 11.81 -8.89
CA GLY A 107 23.27 11.71 -8.70
C GLY A 107 23.96 10.96 -9.86
N ALA A 108 23.39 9.85 -10.32
CA ALA A 108 23.89 9.09 -11.46
C ALA A 108 23.85 9.89 -12.77
N LEU A 109 22.77 10.64 -13.03
CA LEU A 109 22.65 11.53 -14.19
C LEU A 109 23.68 12.67 -14.16
N ARG A 110 23.95 13.25 -12.99
CA ARG A 110 25.00 14.26 -12.83
C ARG A 110 26.39 13.68 -13.08
N ALA A 111 26.67 12.47 -12.58
CA ALA A 111 27.95 11.79 -12.81
C ALA A 111 28.17 11.42 -14.29
N VAL A 112 27.13 11.00 -15.01
CA VAL A 112 27.20 10.73 -16.46
C VAL A 112 27.42 12.03 -17.24
N ARG A 113 26.73 13.13 -16.90
CA ARG A 113 26.93 14.45 -17.53
C ARG A 113 28.33 15.02 -17.23
N ALA A 114 28.83 14.86 -16.02
CA ALA A 114 30.17 15.30 -15.67
C ALA A 114 31.28 14.56 -16.45
N ARG A 115 31.08 13.28 -16.77
CA ARG A 115 32.00 12.50 -17.60
C ARG A 115 31.93 12.85 -19.08
N SER A 116 30.73 13.21 -19.59
CA SER A 116 30.56 13.63 -20.98
C SER A 116 31.01 15.08 -21.25
N SER A 117 31.15 15.88 -20.19
CA SER A 117 31.63 17.27 -20.28
C SER A 117 33.11 17.46 -19.89
N ALA A 118 33.82 16.38 -19.54
CA ALA A 118 35.26 16.44 -19.35
C ALA A 118 35.95 16.68 -20.71
N PRO A 119 36.77 17.74 -20.89
CA PRO A 119 37.49 17.95 -22.14
C PRO A 119 38.40 16.74 -22.41
N GLN A 120 38.29 16.17 -23.62
CA GLN A 120 39.25 15.18 -24.10
C GLN A 120 40.63 15.89 -24.10
N ALA A 121 41.50 15.50 -23.20
CA ALA A 121 42.88 15.92 -23.27
C ALA A 121 43.48 15.40 -24.58
N SER A 122 43.80 16.31 -25.49
CA SER A 122 44.57 16.01 -26.69
C SER A 122 45.93 15.41 -26.32
N PRO A 123 46.39 14.36 -27.02
CA PRO A 123 47.76 13.86 -26.79
C PRO A 123 48.76 14.80 -27.47
N GLY A 124 49.22 15.79 -26.72
CA GLY A 124 50.34 16.63 -27.08
C GLY A 124 51.54 16.21 -26.27
N GLY A 125 52.60 15.76 -26.99
CA GLY A 125 53.79 15.10 -26.46
C GLY A 125 54.63 15.92 -25.49
N TYR A 126 55.44 15.23 -24.76
CA TYR A 126 56.87 15.36 -24.60
C TYR A 126 57.40 14.28 -23.65
N GLY A 127 58.51 13.69 -24.04
CA GLY A 127 59.12 12.49 -23.50
C GLY A 127 59.69 12.63 -22.10
N GLY A 128 59.77 11.51 -21.44
CA GLY A 128 60.44 11.26 -20.19
C GLY A 128 60.52 9.77 -19.95
N GLN A 129 61.67 9.15 -20.31
CA GLN A 129 61.98 7.75 -20.07
C GLN A 129 62.06 7.47 -18.58
N LEU A 130 61.33 6.47 -18.12
CA LEU A 130 61.78 5.64 -16.99
C LEU A 130 61.38 4.18 -17.26
N ARG A 131 62.44 3.36 -17.43
CA ARG A 131 62.40 1.90 -17.53
C ARG A 131 62.11 1.33 -16.16
N ILE A 132 61.13 0.42 -16.04
CA ILE A 132 61.17 -0.69 -15.12
C ILE A 132 60.42 -1.88 -15.69
N ALA A 133 61.15 -2.94 -15.92
CA ALA A 133 60.91 -4.36 -15.97
C ALA A 133 59.52 -4.94 -16.24
N SER A 134 59.50 -5.64 -17.35
CA SER A 134 58.55 -6.68 -17.72
C SER A 134 58.44 -7.82 -16.72
N ARG A 135 57.20 -8.24 -16.41
CA ARG A 135 56.90 -9.64 -16.14
C ARG A 135 55.55 -10.00 -16.76
N SER A 136 55.61 -10.95 -17.64
CA SER A 136 54.57 -11.64 -18.39
C SER A 136 53.48 -12.23 -17.50
N GLY A 137 52.23 -12.17 -17.97
CA GLY A 137 51.14 -12.96 -17.43
C GLY A 137 49.80 -12.67 -18.15
N LEU A 138 49.38 -13.59 -19.00
CA LEU A 138 48.08 -13.70 -19.63
C LEU A 138 46.93 -13.29 -18.72
N GLY A 139 46.07 -12.32 -19.12
CA GLY A 139 44.88 -11.97 -18.35
C GLY A 139 44.11 -10.74 -18.80
N ALA A 140 44.03 -10.43 -20.10
CA ALA A 140 43.43 -9.20 -20.58
C ALA A 140 42.30 -9.42 -21.59
N LYS A 141 41.27 -10.22 -21.25
CA LYS A 141 40.04 -10.30 -22.09
C LYS A 141 38.72 -10.30 -21.31
N THR A 142 38.70 -10.18 -19.98
CA THR A 142 37.45 -10.21 -19.19
C THR A 142 37.03 -8.86 -18.60
N SER A 143 37.86 -7.81 -18.69
CA SER A 143 37.54 -6.50 -18.13
C SER A 143 36.58 -5.65 -18.97
N GLY A 144 36.55 -5.85 -20.28
CA GLY A 144 35.68 -5.11 -21.19
C GLY A 144 34.18 -5.46 -21.07
N LEU A 145 33.87 -6.74 -20.86
CA LEU A 145 32.48 -7.20 -20.73
C LEU A 145 31.84 -6.81 -19.39
N ARG A 146 32.60 -6.81 -18.31
CA ARG A 146 32.11 -6.36 -16.98
C ARG A 146 31.90 -4.84 -16.93
N SER A 147 32.70 -4.07 -17.64
CA SER A 147 32.57 -2.62 -17.74
C SER A 147 31.34 -2.21 -18.54
N SER A 148 30.99 -2.93 -19.62
CA SER A 148 29.81 -2.63 -20.42
C SER A 148 28.49 -2.98 -19.73
N ALA A 149 28.42 -4.07 -18.97
CA ALA A 149 27.25 -4.45 -18.18
C ALA A 149 26.94 -3.41 -17.09
N THR A 150 27.95 -2.94 -16.37
CA THR A 150 27.79 -1.92 -15.31
C THR A 150 27.34 -0.56 -15.86
N VAL A 151 27.80 -0.16 -17.05
CA VAL A 151 27.38 1.06 -17.73
C VAL A 151 25.92 0.96 -18.18
N SER A 152 25.51 -0.18 -18.74
CA SER A 152 24.12 -0.41 -19.16
C SER A 152 23.15 -0.38 -17.96
N GLU A 153 23.50 -1.00 -16.84
CA GLU A 153 22.70 -0.94 -15.62
C GLU A 153 22.59 0.48 -15.05
N ALA A 154 23.66 1.27 -15.10
CA ALA A 154 23.64 2.66 -14.67
C ALA A 154 22.71 3.51 -15.54
N ILE A 155 22.73 3.30 -16.86
CA ILE A 155 21.82 3.98 -17.80
C ILE A 155 20.37 3.61 -17.53
N ASP A 156 20.07 2.33 -17.29
CA ASP A 156 18.70 1.88 -17.01
C ASP A 156 18.18 2.42 -15.68
N ARG A 157 19.00 2.45 -14.64
CA ARG A 157 18.67 3.13 -13.37
C ARG A 157 18.39 4.60 -13.58
N ALA A 158 19.18 5.28 -14.40
CA ALA A 158 18.96 6.69 -14.72
C ALA A 158 17.65 6.92 -15.49
N ARG A 159 17.33 6.05 -16.46
CA ARG A 159 16.06 6.08 -17.21
C ARG A 159 14.87 5.85 -16.30
N LEU A 160 14.93 4.84 -15.41
CA LEU A 160 13.90 4.55 -14.43
C LEU A 160 13.69 5.74 -13.50
N GLY A 161 14.76 6.31 -12.93
CA GLY A 161 14.66 7.48 -12.08
C GLY A 161 14.07 8.71 -12.78
N ALA A 162 14.42 8.93 -14.05
CA ALA A 162 13.82 10.00 -14.86
C ALA A 162 12.33 9.76 -15.12
N ALA A 163 11.92 8.51 -15.38
CA ALA A 163 10.52 8.16 -15.58
C ALA A 163 9.69 8.37 -14.29
N LEU A 164 10.19 7.89 -13.15
CA LEU A 164 9.56 8.10 -11.85
C LEU A 164 9.50 9.59 -11.47
N SER A 165 10.55 10.36 -11.76
CA SER A 165 10.55 11.82 -11.52
C SER A 165 9.51 12.54 -12.37
N ARG A 166 9.32 12.15 -13.64
CA ARG A 166 8.26 12.69 -14.50
C ARG A 166 6.87 12.34 -13.97
N LEU A 167 6.65 11.09 -13.53
CA LEU A 167 5.39 10.70 -12.91
C LEU A 167 5.11 11.51 -11.63
N ALA A 168 6.11 11.67 -10.78
CA ALA A 168 6.00 12.46 -9.55
C ALA A 168 5.58 13.92 -9.81
N ALA A 169 6.05 14.51 -10.90
CA ALA A 169 5.72 15.88 -11.31
C ALA A 169 4.39 16.00 -12.07
N THR A 170 3.83 14.89 -12.56
CA THR A 170 2.61 14.93 -13.37
C THR A 170 1.37 15.11 -12.48
N PRO A 171 0.49 16.08 -12.74
CA PRO A 171 -0.76 16.25 -12.01
C PRO A 171 -1.65 14.99 -12.09
N ARG A 172 -2.35 14.66 -10.99
CA ARG A 172 -3.25 13.50 -10.92
C ARG A 172 -4.30 13.50 -12.05
N ALA A 173 -4.90 14.64 -12.34
CA ALA A 173 -5.90 14.77 -13.40
C ALA A 173 -5.36 14.37 -14.78
N ARG A 174 -4.11 14.71 -15.10
CA ARG A 174 -3.47 14.31 -16.36
C ARG A 174 -3.20 12.80 -16.45
N LEU A 175 -2.88 12.15 -15.33
CA LEU A 175 -2.71 10.69 -15.31
C LEU A 175 -4.05 9.99 -15.53
N LEU A 176 -5.11 10.46 -14.90
CA LEU A 176 -6.45 9.92 -15.05
C LEU A 176 -7.05 10.17 -16.45
N ALA A 177 -6.60 11.18 -17.17
CA ALA A 177 -7.04 11.47 -18.55
C ALA A 177 -6.31 10.64 -19.63
N ARG A 178 -5.29 9.85 -19.27
CA ARG A 178 -4.56 9.00 -20.22
C ARG A 178 -5.47 7.91 -20.80
N PRO A 179 -5.18 7.42 -22.02
CA PRO A 179 -5.82 6.22 -22.54
C PRO A 179 -5.67 5.06 -21.56
N GLU A 180 -6.77 4.36 -21.30
CA GLU A 180 -6.81 3.29 -20.30
C GLU A 180 -6.56 1.94 -20.95
N ARG A 181 -5.74 1.13 -20.29
CA ARG A 181 -5.43 -0.26 -20.60
C ARG A 181 -5.02 -0.99 -19.31
N THR A 182 -4.67 -2.26 -19.37
CA THR A 182 -4.09 -2.93 -18.21
C THR A 182 -2.69 -2.38 -17.91
N ALA A 183 -2.29 -2.38 -16.63
CA ALA A 183 -0.96 -1.95 -16.21
C ALA A 183 0.14 -2.73 -16.95
N LEU A 184 -0.03 -4.06 -17.10
CA LEU A 184 0.92 -4.88 -17.85
C LEU A 184 1.05 -4.45 -19.32
N ALA A 185 -0.08 -4.19 -20.00
CA ALA A 185 -0.05 -3.72 -21.38
C ALA A 185 0.60 -2.33 -21.51
N ALA A 186 0.38 -1.45 -20.54
CA ALA A 186 1.01 -0.13 -20.49
C ALA A 186 2.53 -0.23 -20.29
N LEU A 187 3.00 -1.09 -19.39
CA LEU A 187 4.43 -1.33 -19.17
C LEU A 187 5.11 -1.85 -20.45
N ARG A 188 4.49 -2.83 -21.13
CA ARG A 188 5.04 -3.43 -22.36
C ARG A 188 5.05 -2.45 -23.55
N ALA A 189 4.07 -1.55 -23.61
CA ALA A 189 4.02 -0.51 -24.64
C ALA A 189 4.99 0.65 -24.38
N GLY A 190 5.56 0.74 -23.18
CA GLY A 190 6.51 1.76 -22.78
C GLY A 190 7.88 1.59 -23.44
N GLN A 191 8.70 2.66 -23.40
CA GLN A 191 10.06 2.67 -23.94
C GLN A 191 11.14 2.18 -22.95
N MET A 192 10.73 1.52 -21.86
CA MET A 192 11.68 0.98 -20.88
C MET A 192 12.22 -0.37 -21.37
N PRO A 193 13.52 -0.67 -21.14
CA PRO A 193 14.06 -1.98 -21.45
C PRO A 193 13.32 -3.10 -20.75
N ALA A 194 13.10 -4.23 -21.43
CA ALA A 194 12.35 -5.38 -20.89
C ALA A 194 12.90 -5.84 -19.52
N ARG A 195 14.22 -5.89 -19.35
CA ARG A 195 14.86 -6.22 -18.06
C ARG A 195 14.49 -5.26 -16.92
N THR A 196 14.30 -3.97 -17.20
CA THR A 196 13.84 -2.99 -16.20
C THR A 196 12.35 -3.15 -15.92
N VAL A 197 11.56 -3.45 -16.95
CA VAL A 197 10.13 -3.72 -16.82
C VAL A 197 9.92 -4.97 -15.98
N ASP A 198 10.48 -6.10 -16.39
CA ASP A 198 10.22 -7.39 -15.77
C ASP A 198 10.93 -7.56 -14.43
N GLY A 199 12.19 -7.08 -14.32
CA GLY A 199 12.99 -7.22 -13.11
C GLY A 199 12.70 -6.15 -12.03
N VAL A 200 12.09 -5.01 -12.35
CA VAL A 200 11.90 -3.94 -11.37
C VAL A 200 10.47 -3.40 -11.34
N LEU A 201 9.97 -2.88 -12.47
CA LEU A 201 8.66 -2.18 -12.47
C LEU A 201 7.50 -3.14 -12.21
N ARG A 202 7.56 -4.32 -12.78
CA ARG A 202 6.53 -5.34 -12.58
C ARG A 202 6.47 -5.83 -11.13
N PRO A 203 7.57 -6.27 -10.47
CA PRO A 203 7.55 -6.63 -9.05
C PRO A 203 7.12 -5.47 -8.15
N LEU A 204 7.58 -4.25 -8.43
CA LEU A 204 7.20 -3.08 -7.66
C LEU A 204 5.71 -2.77 -7.78
N LEU A 205 5.15 -2.77 -8.99
CA LEU A 205 3.72 -2.55 -9.20
C LEU A 205 2.86 -3.67 -8.62
N THR A 206 3.30 -4.92 -8.74
CA THR A 206 2.65 -6.06 -8.09
C THR A 206 2.54 -5.84 -6.58
N ALA A 207 3.61 -5.38 -5.93
CA ALA A 207 3.60 -5.07 -4.50
C ALA A 207 2.70 -3.87 -4.15
N LEU A 208 2.73 -2.80 -4.95
CA LEU A 208 1.95 -1.57 -4.70
C LEU A 208 0.46 -1.75 -4.93
N LEU A 209 0.06 -2.60 -5.87
CA LEU A 209 -1.33 -2.80 -6.29
C LEU A 209 -1.97 -4.06 -5.68
N GLY A 210 -1.17 -4.96 -5.10
CA GLY A 210 -1.65 -6.28 -4.66
C GLY A 210 -2.16 -7.14 -5.83
N ASP A 211 -1.74 -6.84 -7.06
CA ASP A 211 -2.21 -7.48 -8.30
C ASP A 211 -1.06 -8.22 -9.00
N PRO A 212 -0.97 -9.56 -8.87
CA PRO A 212 0.11 -10.33 -9.47
C PRO A 212 0.04 -10.38 -11.01
N GLY A 213 -1.16 -10.21 -11.57
CA GLY A 213 -1.41 -10.20 -13.02
C GLY A 213 -1.19 -8.86 -13.69
N LEU A 214 -1.15 -7.77 -12.91
CA LEU A 214 -1.17 -6.38 -13.38
C LEU A 214 -2.33 -6.12 -14.36
N THR A 215 -3.51 -6.66 -14.04
CA THR A 215 -4.78 -6.45 -14.74
C THR A 215 -5.38 -5.09 -14.41
N THR A 216 -4.96 -4.50 -13.31
CA THR A 216 -5.32 -3.16 -12.85
C THR A 216 -5.16 -2.13 -13.95
N SER A 217 -6.08 -1.17 -14.00
CA SER A 217 -6.03 -0.03 -14.91
C SER A 217 -4.70 0.71 -14.85
N SER A 218 -4.12 0.99 -16.00
CA SER A 218 -2.84 1.70 -16.13
C SER A 218 -2.84 3.09 -15.50
N ARG A 219 -4.01 3.73 -15.39
CA ARG A 219 -4.17 5.02 -14.73
C ARG A 219 -3.86 4.91 -13.23
N TYR A 220 -4.29 3.81 -12.60
CA TYR A 220 -4.00 3.55 -11.17
C TYR A 220 -2.59 3.06 -10.93
N ALA A 221 -2.04 2.29 -11.86
CA ALA A 221 -0.62 1.94 -11.85
C ALA A 221 0.27 3.20 -11.90
N ASP A 222 -0.06 4.14 -12.78
CA ASP A 222 0.63 5.43 -12.85
C ASP A 222 0.50 6.24 -11.57
N LEU A 223 -0.69 6.25 -10.94
CA LEU A 223 -0.90 6.92 -9.65
C LEU A 223 -0.11 6.25 -8.53
N ALA A 224 -0.08 4.93 -8.45
CA ALA A 224 0.70 4.20 -7.46
C ALA A 224 2.21 4.49 -7.58
N LEU A 225 2.75 4.46 -8.81
CA LEU A 225 4.14 4.84 -9.07
C LEU A 225 4.42 6.31 -8.77
N ARG A 226 3.47 7.21 -9.06
CA ARG A 226 3.57 8.63 -8.72
C ARG A 226 3.67 8.83 -7.22
N ASP A 227 2.79 8.18 -6.45
CA ASP A 227 2.73 8.33 -5.01
C ASP A 227 3.97 7.72 -4.35
N TYR A 228 4.42 6.55 -4.80
CA TYR A 228 5.71 5.98 -4.43
C TYR A 228 6.87 6.94 -4.70
N ALA A 229 6.90 7.53 -5.89
CA ALA A 229 7.96 8.43 -6.31
C ALA A 229 7.98 9.76 -5.54
N ARG A 230 6.83 10.23 -5.06
CA ARG A 230 6.69 11.48 -4.28
C ARG A 230 7.05 11.29 -2.80
N GLY A 231 6.58 10.20 -2.20
CA GLY A 231 6.64 10.03 -0.76
C GLY A 231 7.56 8.88 -0.29
N GLY A 232 7.68 7.83 -1.08
CA GLY A 232 8.28 6.57 -0.64
C GLY A 232 7.32 5.74 0.22
N LEU A 233 7.76 4.53 0.56
CA LEU A 233 6.96 3.55 1.30
C LEU A 233 7.12 3.73 2.81
N CYS A 234 6.05 3.44 3.53
CA CYS A 234 6.03 3.44 4.98
C CYS A 234 4.98 2.46 5.54
N VAL A 235 5.05 2.23 6.84
CA VAL A 235 4.02 1.54 7.65
C VAL A 235 3.73 2.38 8.88
N PRO A 236 2.55 2.27 9.51
CA PRO A 236 2.28 2.90 10.80
C PRO A 236 3.15 2.29 11.90
N ALA A 237 3.64 3.10 12.81
CA ALA A 237 4.34 2.62 14.00
C ALA A 237 3.40 1.78 14.86
N GLY A 238 3.89 0.62 15.29
CA GLY A 238 3.10 -0.32 16.09
C GLY A 238 2.11 -1.18 15.31
N GLY A 239 2.07 -1.06 13.98
CA GLY A 239 1.19 -1.85 13.10
C GLY A 239 0.08 -1.05 12.45
N SER A 240 -0.54 -1.66 11.45
CA SER A 240 -1.59 -1.04 10.63
C SER A 240 -2.84 -0.70 11.45
N GLY A 241 -3.12 -1.47 12.51
CA GLY A 241 -4.23 -1.25 13.44
C GLY A 241 -4.16 0.08 14.19
N THR A 242 -2.98 0.67 14.30
CA THR A 242 -2.82 2.00 14.94
C THR A 242 -3.67 3.08 14.25
N LEU A 243 -3.87 3.01 12.93
CA LEU A 243 -4.67 4.01 12.23
C LEU A 243 -6.17 3.96 12.60
N PRO A 244 -6.86 2.82 12.52
CA PRO A 244 -8.24 2.73 12.98
C PRO A 244 -8.38 2.94 14.50
N ASP A 245 -7.40 2.55 15.33
CA ASP A 245 -7.41 2.80 16.76
C ASP A 245 -7.38 4.29 17.08
N LEU A 246 -6.53 5.07 16.38
CA LEU A 246 -6.49 6.54 16.51
C LEU A 246 -7.83 7.17 16.14
N LEU A 247 -8.43 6.72 15.03
CA LEU A 247 -9.75 7.21 14.62
C LEU A 247 -10.83 6.84 15.64
N ALA A 248 -10.86 5.61 16.14
CA ALA A 248 -11.86 5.20 17.11
C ALA A 248 -11.71 5.95 18.45
N ALA A 249 -10.49 6.12 18.93
CA ALA A 249 -10.20 6.82 20.19
C ALA A 249 -10.55 8.32 20.14
N ALA A 250 -10.52 8.94 18.99
CA ALA A 250 -10.85 10.35 18.80
C ALA A 250 -12.35 10.63 18.58
N LEU A 251 -13.19 9.59 18.46
CA LEU A 251 -14.65 9.72 18.41
C LEU A 251 -15.26 9.88 19.81
N PRO A 252 -16.44 10.53 19.91
CA PRO A 252 -17.16 10.60 21.18
C PRO A 252 -17.40 9.22 21.80
N PRO A 253 -17.29 9.05 23.13
CA PRO A 253 -17.54 7.78 23.79
C PRO A 253 -18.90 7.19 23.43
N GLY A 254 -18.94 5.87 23.18
CA GLY A 254 -20.15 5.15 22.81
C GLY A 254 -20.56 5.27 21.33
N THR A 255 -19.83 6.05 20.50
CA THR A 255 -20.07 6.10 19.07
C THR A 255 -19.78 4.76 18.40
N VAL A 256 -18.70 4.09 18.76
CA VAL A 256 -18.32 2.77 18.22
C VAL A 256 -18.76 1.66 19.18
N ARG A 257 -19.45 0.66 18.64
CA ARG A 257 -19.96 -0.50 19.35
C ARG A 257 -19.44 -1.76 18.67
N THR A 258 -18.48 -2.42 19.31
CA THR A 258 -17.89 -3.69 18.86
C THR A 258 -18.71 -4.89 19.35
N GLY A 259 -18.53 -6.06 18.74
CA GLY A 259 -19.28 -7.28 19.08
C GLY A 259 -20.76 -7.19 18.67
N VAL A 260 -21.15 -6.33 17.75
CA VAL A 260 -22.53 -6.14 17.30
C VAL A 260 -22.70 -6.66 15.88
N HIS A 261 -23.36 -7.81 15.73
CA HIS A 261 -23.57 -8.45 14.44
C HIS A 261 -24.86 -7.97 13.79
N VAL A 262 -24.73 -7.29 12.67
CA VAL A 262 -25.85 -6.90 11.82
C VAL A 262 -26.25 -8.08 10.95
N THR A 263 -27.53 -8.45 11.00
CA THR A 263 -28.09 -9.60 10.25
C THR A 263 -28.97 -9.18 9.07
N ALA A 264 -29.52 -7.97 9.13
CA ALA A 264 -30.29 -7.38 8.04
C ALA A 264 -30.22 -5.85 8.15
N ALA A 265 -30.29 -5.20 7.02
CA ALA A 265 -30.24 -3.76 6.93
C ALA A 265 -31.29 -3.27 5.92
N ASP A 266 -32.02 -2.24 6.30
CA ASP A 266 -32.92 -1.48 5.46
C ASP A 266 -32.56 0.01 5.57
N ILE A 267 -33.14 0.89 4.78
CA ILE A 267 -32.79 2.31 4.72
C ILE A 267 -32.84 2.99 6.09
N THR A 268 -33.85 2.64 6.89
CA THR A 268 -34.15 3.29 8.17
C THR A 268 -34.02 2.39 9.39
N THR A 269 -33.72 1.10 9.17
CA THR A 269 -33.65 0.10 10.25
C THR A 269 -32.54 -0.89 10.02
N VAL A 270 -31.87 -1.26 11.11
CA VAL A 270 -30.82 -2.26 11.14
C VAL A 270 -31.17 -3.31 12.19
N ARG A 271 -31.17 -4.57 11.81
CA ARG A 271 -31.41 -5.69 12.74
C ARG A 271 -30.08 -6.28 13.19
N THR A 272 -29.91 -6.39 14.50
CA THR A 272 -28.72 -6.97 15.12
C THR A 272 -29.07 -8.21 15.91
N LYS A 273 -28.08 -9.11 16.09
CA LYS A 273 -28.26 -10.29 16.96
C LYS A 273 -28.40 -9.91 18.42
N GLU A 274 -27.61 -8.94 18.89
CA GLU A 274 -27.43 -8.60 20.29
C GLU A 274 -28.47 -7.60 20.81
N HIS A 275 -28.96 -6.68 19.95
CA HIS A 275 -29.78 -5.55 20.37
C HIS A 275 -31.14 -5.44 19.64
N GLY A 276 -31.47 -6.44 18.81
CA GLY A 276 -32.70 -6.41 18.01
C GLY A 276 -32.66 -5.32 16.94
N GLU A 277 -33.74 -4.58 16.79
CA GLU A 277 -33.92 -3.58 15.74
C GLU A 277 -33.50 -2.18 16.21
N LEU A 278 -32.67 -1.52 15.43
CA LEU A 278 -32.17 -0.16 15.67
C LEU A 278 -32.66 0.75 14.52
N GLY A 279 -33.18 1.92 14.84
CA GLY A 279 -33.67 2.92 13.87
C GLY A 279 -32.62 3.96 13.52
N CYS A 280 -32.64 4.44 12.25
CA CYS A 280 -31.82 5.55 11.80
C CYS A 280 -32.53 6.38 10.72
N ARG A 281 -31.99 7.58 10.42
CA ARG A 281 -32.44 8.41 9.27
C ARG A 281 -31.64 8.07 8.01
N SER A 282 -30.41 7.62 8.17
CA SER A 282 -29.52 7.22 7.07
C SER A 282 -28.65 6.05 7.48
N LEU A 283 -28.39 5.18 6.52
CA LEU A 283 -27.54 3.99 6.68
C LEU A 283 -26.31 4.09 5.79
N LEU A 284 -25.13 3.87 6.38
CA LEU A 284 -23.87 3.73 5.65
C LEU A 284 -23.31 2.32 5.80
N LEU A 285 -23.20 1.57 4.70
CA LEU A 285 -22.47 0.31 4.66
C LEU A 285 -20.98 0.62 4.43
N ALA A 286 -20.16 0.33 5.43
CA ALA A 286 -18.70 0.52 5.42
C ALA A 286 -17.93 -0.80 5.59
N THR A 287 -18.60 -1.91 5.31
CA THR A 287 -18.04 -3.27 5.32
C THR A 287 -17.24 -3.58 4.05
N GLY A 288 -16.61 -4.76 3.97
CA GLY A 288 -16.10 -5.31 2.70
C GLY A 288 -17.22 -5.45 1.67
N ALA A 289 -16.85 -5.49 0.38
CA ALA A 289 -17.85 -5.48 -0.70
C ALA A 289 -18.74 -6.75 -0.69
N GLY A 290 -18.19 -7.91 -0.32
CA GLY A 290 -18.97 -9.15 -0.16
C GLY A 290 -20.05 -9.00 0.91
N ALA A 291 -19.66 -8.64 2.13
CA ALA A 291 -20.60 -8.42 3.25
C ALA A 291 -21.60 -7.28 2.98
N ALA A 292 -21.20 -6.22 2.25
CA ALA A 292 -22.15 -5.19 1.83
C ALA A 292 -23.21 -5.72 0.88
N ALA A 293 -22.86 -6.63 -0.03
CA ALA A 293 -23.80 -7.24 -0.98
C ALA A 293 -24.74 -8.26 -0.30
N GLU A 294 -24.29 -8.93 0.75
CA GLU A 294 -25.15 -9.79 1.59
C GLU A 294 -26.23 -8.96 2.30
N LEU A 295 -25.85 -7.80 2.85
CA LEU A 295 -26.78 -6.89 3.53
C LEU A 295 -27.68 -6.12 2.56
N LEU A 296 -27.22 -5.86 1.34
CA LEU A 296 -27.94 -5.13 0.32
C LEU A 296 -27.83 -5.87 -1.03
N PRO A 297 -28.74 -6.83 -1.29
CA PRO A 297 -28.78 -7.55 -2.56
C PRO A 297 -28.88 -6.61 -3.76
N GLY A 298 -28.09 -6.89 -4.81
CA GLY A 298 -28.01 -6.05 -6.01
C GLY A 298 -26.80 -5.11 -6.05
N LEU A 299 -26.02 -4.99 -4.98
CA LEU A 299 -24.72 -4.35 -5.05
C LEU A 299 -23.74 -5.19 -5.90
N ARG A 300 -23.09 -4.53 -6.84
CA ARG A 300 -22.06 -5.19 -7.64
C ARG A 300 -20.81 -5.42 -6.80
N VAL A 301 -20.46 -6.67 -6.57
CA VAL A 301 -19.21 -7.09 -5.93
C VAL A 301 -18.10 -7.11 -6.99
N PRO A 302 -16.95 -6.47 -6.78
CA PRO A 302 -15.81 -6.59 -7.68
C PRO A 302 -15.16 -7.97 -7.54
N ALA A 303 -14.36 -8.38 -8.51
CA ALA A 303 -13.39 -9.44 -8.30
C ALA A 303 -12.35 -9.00 -7.26
N PHE A 304 -11.66 -9.96 -6.65
CA PHE A 304 -10.63 -9.68 -5.64
C PHE A 304 -9.31 -10.36 -5.99
N HIS A 305 -8.23 -9.77 -5.52
CA HIS A 305 -6.93 -10.42 -5.46
C HIS A 305 -6.72 -10.92 -4.03
N PRO A 306 -6.62 -12.25 -3.83
CA PRO A 306 -6.32 -12.83 -2.53
C PRO A 306 -4.92 -12.44 -2.05
N VAL A 307 -4.78 -12.27 -0.74
CA VAL A 307 -3.49 -11.98 -0.09
C VAL A 307 -3.30 -12.92 1.08
N THR A 308 -2.07 -13.44 1.21
CA THR A 308 -1.65 -14.16 2.41
C THR A 308 -0.41 -13.48 2.98
N VAL A 309 -0.44 -13.17 4.27
CA VAL A 309 0.68 -12.57 5.00
C VAL A 309 1.21 -13.58 5.99
N LEU A 310 2.52 -13.85 5.93
CA LEU A 310 3.21 -14.72 6.87
C LEU A 310 4.17 -13.89 7.71
N HIS A 311 4.18 -14.19 8.98
CA HIS A 311 5.08 -13.58 9.96
C HIS A 311 6.00 -14.67 10.52
N HIS A 312 7.31 -14.47 10.34
CA HIS A 312 8.33 -15.34 10.89
C HIS A 312 9.18 -14.60 11.92
N THR A 313 9.68 -15.33 12.91
CA THR A 313 10.78 -14.87 13.74
C THR A 313 12.06 -15.60 13.34
N ALA A 314 13.20 -14.94 13.47
CA ALA A 314 14.51 -15.45 13.17
C ALA A 314 15.49 -15.16 14.30
N PRO A 315 16.54 -16.00 14.49
CA PRO A 315 17.55 -15.78 15.53
C PRO A 315 18.33 -14.47 15.37
N ALA A 316 18.50 -14.01 14.12
CA ALA A 316 19.16 -12.76 13.79
C ALA A 316 18.53 -12.12 12.55
N PRO A 317 18.52 -10.77 12.45
CA PRO A 317 17.97 -10.10 11.29
C PRO A 317 18.81 -10.34 10.03
N PRO A 318 18.18 -10.73 8.91
CA PRO A 318 18.85 -10.78 7.62
C PRO A 318 19.42 -9.41 7.22
N PRO A 319 20.56 -9.33 6.49
CA PRO A 319 21.30 -8.09 6.26
C PRO A 319 20.69 -7.22 5.15
N THR A 320 19.43 -6.89 5.28
CA THR A 320 18.70 -6.00 4.34
C THR A 320 18.29 -4.68 4.98
N GLY A 321 18.42 -4.57 6.31
CA GLY A 321 17.99 -3.40 7.07
C GLY A 321 16.51 -3.08 6.79
N ARG A 322 16.16 -1.81 6.81
CA ARG A 322 14.78 -1.32 6.59
C ARG A 322 14.34 -1.35 5.12
N SER A 323 14.78 -2.33 4.33
CA SER A 323 14.45 -2.38 2.90
C SER A 323 13.24 -3.26 2.64
N LEU A 324 12.37 -2.82 1.72
CA LEU A 324 11.44 -3.72 1.07
C LEU A 324 12.19 -4.56 0.04
N VAL A 325 12.09 -5.88 0.13
CA VAL A 325 12.73 -6.84 -0.78
C VAL A 325 11.69 -7.39 -1.73
N LEU A 326 11.98 -7.31 -3.02
CA LEU A 326 11.14 -7.81 -4.12
C LEU A 326 11.83 -8.98 -4.82
N ASP A 327 11.06 -9.95 -5.26
CA ASP A 327 11.55 -11.02 -6.13
C ASP A 327 11.39 -10.62 -7.61
N GLY A 328 12.49 -10.25 -8.25
CA GLY A 328 12.54 -9.90 -9.67
C GLY A 328 12.40 -11.11 -10.59
N ASP A 329 12.83 -12.29 -10.14
CA ASP A 329 12.78 -13.53 -10.90
C ASP A 329 11.44 -14.25 -10.77
N ARG A 330 10.62 -13.87 -9.77
CA ARG A 330 9.34 -14.52 -9.46
C ARG A 330 9.53 -16.03 -9.22
N SER A 331 10.54 -16.34 -8.44
CA SER A 331 11.02 -17.70 -8.20
C SER A 331 10.16 -18.52 -7.24
N GLY A 332 9.17 -17.89 -6.60
CA GLY A 332 8.29 -18.53 -5.63
C GLY A 332 7.05 -17.67 -5.32
N PRO A 333 6.28 -18.05 -4.27
CA PRO A 333 5.00 -17.42 -3.95
C PRO A 333 5.13 -16.01 -3.35
N VAL A 334 6.27 -15.66 -2.73
CA VAL A 334 6.48 -14.35 -2.07
C VAL A 334 6.63 -13.25 -3.11
N ALA A 335 5.71 -12.29 -3.09
CA ALA A 335 5.79 -11.10 -3.94
C ALA A 335 6.75 -10.06 -3.35
N TYR A 336 6.71 -9.87 -2.04
CA TYR A 336 7.63 -8.99 -1.32
C TYR A 336 7.76 -9.41 0.15
N THR A 337 8.86 -8.99 0.76
CA THR A 337 9.16 -9.26 2.16
C THR A 337 9.98 -8.14 2.78
N ALA A 338 9.97 -8.04 4.10
CA ALA A 338 10.80 -7.10 4.86
C ALA A 338 11.14 -7.64 6.24
N VAL A 339 12.30 -7.26 6.76
CA VAL A 339 12.63 -7.41 8.18
C VAL A 339 11.88 -6.31 8.93
N MET A 340 10.66 -6.63 9.36
CA MET A 340 9.72 -5.63 9.87
C MET A 340 10.20 -5.00 11.18
N SER A 341 10.89 -5.75 12.05
CA SER A 341 11.52 -5.23 13.26
C SER A 341 12.64 -4.20 12.98
N GLU A 342 13.28 -4.24 11.80
CA GLU A 342 14.22 -3.21 11.36
C GLU A 342 13.50 -1.94 10.86
N VAL A 343 12.34 -2.11 10.23
CA VAL A 343 11.51 -0.98 9.76
C VAL A 343 10.86 -0.27 10.94
N ASP A 344 10.29 -1.06 11.83
CA ASP A 344 9.58 -0.62 13.04
C ASP A 344 9.94 -1.52 14.23
N PRO A 345 10.90 -1.10 15.07
CA PRO A 345 11.33 -1.89 16.24
C PRO A 345 10.21 -2.16 17.25
N SER A 346 9.16 -1.35 17.29
CA SER A 346 8.03 -1.55 18.22
C SER A 346 7.15 -2.75 17.87
N ARG A 347 7.44 -3.44 16.75
CA ARG A 347 6.69 -4.60 16.26
C ARG A 347 7.19 -5.94 16.81
N ALA A 348 8.34 -5.97 17.45
CA ALA A 348 8.94 -7.16 18.01
C ALA A 348 9.44 -6.91 19.43
N PRO A 349 9.49 -7.93 20.30
CA PRO A 349 10.18 -7.84 21.57
C PRO A 349 11.66 -7.47 21.38
N GLU A 350 12.25 -6.84 22.37
CA GLU A 350 13.67 -6.46 22.33
C GLU A 350 14.56 -7.65 22.01
N GLY A 351 15.48 -7.47 21.06
CA GLY A 351 16.40 -8.51 20.61
C GLY A 351 15.78 -9.60 19.72
N ARG A 352 14.46 -9.52 19.42
CA ARG A 352 13.80 -10.48 18.54
C ARG A 352 13.62 -9.91 17.12
N THR A 353 13.67 -10.79 16.14
CA THR A 353 13.52 -10.42 14.73
C THR A 353 12.13 -10.78 14.22
N LEU A 354 11.45 -9.83 13.58
CA LEU A 354 10.20 -10.07 12.87
C LEU A 354 10.41 -9.90 11.36
N ILE A 355 10.09 -10.94 10.59
CA ILE A 355 10.08 -10.90 9.13
C ILE A 355 8.63 -11.07 8.66
N THR A 356 8.16 -10.13 7.85
CA THR A 356 6.83 -10.20 7.25
C THR A 356 6.95 -10.42 5.75
N SER A 357 6.23 -11.42 5.23
CA SER A 357 6.25 -11.80 3.82
C SER A 357 4.84 -11.85 3.27
N THR A 358 4.65 -11.32 2.07
CA THR A 358 3.33 -11.26 1.41
C THR A 358 3.32 -12.13 0.17
N VAL A 359 2.34 -13.02 0.13
CA VAL A 359 1.99 -13.89 -1.00
C VAL A 359 0.72 -13.36 -1.64
N LEU A 360 0.74 -13.19 -2.95
CA LEU A 360 -0.40 -12.68 -3.73
C LEU A 360 -1.01 -13.81 -4.57
N GLY A 361 -2.34 -13.84 -4.63
CA GLY A 361 -3.10 -14.90 -5.28
C GLY A 361 -3.32 -16.11 -4.37
N THR A 362 -3.67 -17.25 -4.97
CA THR A 362 -3.93 -18.49 -4.23
C THR A 362 -2.65 -19.04 -3.62
N PRO A 363 -2.58 -19.22 -2.30
CA PRO A 363 -1.39 -19.78 -1.66
C PRO A 363 -1.17 -21.24 -2.04
N PRO A 364 0.10 -21.70 -2.17
CA PRO A 364 0.39 -23.12 -2.42
C PRO A 364 0.03 -23.99 -1.21
N PRO A 365 -0.20 -25.30 -1.40
CA PRO A 365 -0.58 -26.21 -0.30
C PRO A 365 0.46 -26.31 0.82
N ASP A 366 1.75 -26.25 0.49
CA ASP A 366 2.89 -26.29 1.41
C ASP A 366 3.47 -24.89 1.67
N LEU A 367 2.59 -23.95 1.94
CA LEU A 367 2.85 -22.50 1.97
C LEU A 367 4.11 -22.12 2.76
N ASP A 368 4.20 -22.50 4.04
CA ASP A 368 5.35 -22.13 4.89
C ASP A 368 6.68 -22.66 4.35
N ARG A 369 6.72 -23.92 3.89
CA ARG A 369 7.91 -24.51 3.31
C ARG A 369 8.36 -23.78 2.06
N SER A 370 7.43 -23.51 1.13
CA SER A 370 7.69 -22.82 -0.12
C SER A 370 8.15 -21.38 0.14
N VAL A 371 7.53 -20.68 1.08
CA VAL A 371 7.91 -19.33 1.49
C VAL A 371 9.32 -19.34 2.09
N ARG A 372 9.63 -20.20 3.06
CA ARG A 372 10.97 -20.25 3.67
C ARG A 372 12.06 -20.61 2.67
N ALA A 373 11.81 -21.52 1.73
CA ALA A 373 12.74 -21.83 0.66
C ALA A 373 13.08 -20.60 -0.22
N GLN A 374 12.06 -19.84 -0.62
CA GLN A 374 12.25 -18.61 -1.37
C GLN A 374 12.94 -17.53 -0.53
N LEU A 375 12.57 -17.37 0.74
CA LEU A 375 13.19 -16.39 1.65
C LEU A 375 14.69 -16.67 1.86
N ALA A 376 15.08 -17.93 1.91
CA ALA A 376 16.49 -18.31 1.99
C ALA A 376 17.29 -17.76 0.79
N ALA A 377 16.74 -17.83 -0.41
CA ALA A 377 17.34 -17.24 -1.61
C ALA A 377 17.31 -15.70 -1.58
N LEU A 378 16.15 -15.09 -1.28
CA LEU A 378 15.98 -13.64 -1.24
C LEU A 378 16.91 -12.96 -0.22
N TYR A 379 17.07 -13.55 0.94
CA TYR A 379 17.90 -13.02 2.02
C TYR A 379 19.34 -13.53 2.00
N GLY A 380 19.62 -14.57 1.20
CA GLY A 380 20.94 -15.24 1.18
C GLY A 380 21.32 -15.79 2.57
N THR A 381 20.34 -16.28 3.33
CA THR A 381 20.49 -16.75 4.72
C THR A 381 19.67 -18.01 4.90
N PRO A 382 20.19 -19.06 5.55
CA PRO A 382 19.40 -20.25 5.88
C PRO A 382 18.16 -19.89 6.72
N THR A 383 17.04 -20.53 6.43
CA THR A 383 15.75 -20.30 7.11
C THR A 383 15.29 -21.51 7.92
N GLY A 384 16.17 -22.49 8.16
CA GLY A 384 15.85 -23.71 8.91
C GLY A 384 15.40 -23.45 10.34
N ASP A 385 16.04 -22.45 10.98
CA ASP A 385 15.77 -22.05 12.37
C ASP A 385 14.72 -20.95 12.51
N TRP A 386 14.02 -20.62 11.41
CA TRP A 386 12.93 -19.63 11.46
C TRP A 386 11.64 -20.30 11.92
N GLU A 387 10.90 -19.61 12.77
CA GLU A 387 9.62 -20.06 13.28
C GLU A 387 8.48 -19.23 12.67
N LEU A 388 7.42 -19.89 12.25
CA LEU A 388 6.19 -19.26 11.81
C LEU A 388 5.38 -18.80 13.02
N LEU A 389 5.20 -17.50 13.18
CA LEU A 389 4.37 -16.92 14.25
C LEU A 389 2.87 -16.94 13.88
N ALA A 390 2.57 -16.55 12.65
CA ALA A 390 1.21 -16.53 12.13
C ALA A 390 1.18 -16.47 10.61
N ALA A 391 0.08 -16.96 10.03
CA ALA A 391 -0.27 -16.78 8.62
C ALA A 391 -1.73 -16.33 8.54
N HIS A 392 -1.98 -15.22 7.85
CA HIS A 392 -3.32 -14.67 7.63
C HIS A 392 -3.64 -14.70 6.14
N HIS A 393 -4.75 -15.33 5.79
CA HIS A 393 -5.25 -15.38 4.40
C HIS A 393 -6.58 -14.66 4.29
N ASP A 394 -6.69 -13.74 3.33
CA ASP A 394 -7.96 -13.09 2.99
C ASP A 394 -8.18 -13.24 1.48
N PRO A 395 -9.22 -13.98 1.07
CA PRO A 395 -9.57 -14.15 -0.34
C PRO A 395 -10.16 -12.88 -0.97
N GLU A 396 -10.69 -11.95 -0.15
CA GLU A 396 -11.28 -10.67 -0.57
C GLU A 396 -10.40 -9.47 -0.18
N ALA A 397 -9.08 -9.67 -0.11
CA ALA A 397 -8.13 -8.69 0.41
C ALA A 397 -8.11 -7.39 -0.39
N VAL A 398 -7.98 -7.48 -1.72
CA VAL A 398 -7.80 -6.33 -2.59
C VAL A 398 -8.85 -6.31 -3.70
N PRO A 399 -9.82 -5.39 -3.69
CA PRO A 399 -10.78 -5.23 -4.78
C PRO A 399 -10.07 -4.94 -6.11
N ALA A 400 -10.37 -5.71 -7.16
CA ALA A 400 -9.75 -5.53 -8.47
C ALA A 400 -10.19 -4.21 -9.12
N MET A 401 -9.23 -3.51 -9.70
CA MET A 401 -9.40 -2.25 -10.44
C MET A 401 -9.17 -2.47 -11.94
N GLU A 402 -9.83 -3.47 -12.52
CA GLU A 402 -9.67 -3.80 -13.94
C GLU A 402 -10.08 -2.66 -14.85
N ALA A 403 -9.38 -2.53 -15.98
CA ALA A 403 -9.70 -1.52 -17.01
C ALA A 403 -10.95 -1.95 -17.83
N PRO A 404 -11.95 -1.06 -18.05
CA PRO A 404 -12.03 0.33 -17.59
C PRO A 404 -12.50 0.43 -16.11
N HIS A 405 -11.81 1.26 -15.32
CA HIS A 405 -12.11 1.45 -13.92
C HIS A 405 -12.54 2.89 -13.62
N ASP A 406 -13.72 3.04 -13.03
CA ASP A 406 -14.16 4.34 -12.52
C ASP A 406 -13.74 4.52 -11.05
N PRO A 407 -12.84 5.49 -10.75
CA PRO A 407 -12.40 5.78 -9.38
C PRO A 407 -13.46 6.44 -8.51
N ARG A 408 -14.50 6.97 -9.15
CA ARG A 408 -15.54 7.72 -8.48
C ARG A 408 -16.86 6.97 -8.47
N ARG A 409 -16.82 5.65 -8.22
CA ARG A 409 -18.05 4.88 -8.06
C ARG A 409 -18.98 5.57 -7.07
N PRO A 410 -20.28 5.65 -7.38
CA PRO A 410 -21.24 6.33 -6.51
C PRO A 410 -21.21 5.76 -5.10
N VAL A 411 -21.10 6.61 -4.09
CA VAL A 411 -21.22 6.25 -2.67
C VAL A 411 -22.67 6.31 -2.21
N ARG A 412 -23.51 7.11 -2.85
CA ARG A 412 -24.96 7.17 -2.64
C ARG A 412 -25.63 6.14 -3.53
N VAL A 413 -26.28 5.15 -2.92
CA VAL A 413 -27.09 4.15 -3.64
C VAL A 413 -28.47 4.71 -3.93
N LEU A 414 -29.07 5.29 -2.88
CA LEU A 414 -30.30 6.06 -2.95
C LEU A 414 -30.34 7.02 -1.74
N ALA A 415 -31.39 7.87 -1.64
CA ALA A 415 -31.54 8.78 -0.51
C ALA A 415 -31.66 7.97 0.79
N GLY A 416 -30.82 8.29 1.77
CA GLY A 416 -30.74 7.58 3.05
C GLY A 416 -29.91 6.31 3.07
N LEU A 417 -29.40 5.83 1.91
CA LEU A 417 -28.60 4.60 1.83
C LEU A 417 -27.28 4.83 1.08
N TYR A 418 -26.17 4.54 1.75
CA TYR A 418 -24.83 4.84 1.26
C TYR A 418 -23.89 3.63 1.45
N VAL A 419 -22.84 3.58 0.62
CA VAL A 419 -21.81 2.56 0.66
C VAL A 419 -20.45 3.23 0.54
N CYS A 420 -19.48 2.88 1.38
CA CYS A 420 -18.10 3.30 1.26
C CYS A 420 -17.14 2.12 1.44
N GLY A 421 -15.88 2.35 1.18
CA GLY A 421 -14.80 1.36 1.22
C GLY A 421 -13.85 1.57 0.04
N ASP A 422 -12.74 0.87 0.04
CA ASP A 422 -11.75 0.91 -1.04
C ASP A 422 -12.31 0.40 -2.38
N HIS A 423 -13.32 -0.46 -2.36
CA HIS A 423 -14.04 -0.90 -3.56
C HIS A 423 -14.90 0.18 -4.24
N ARG A 424 -15.05 1.35 -3.62
CA ARG A 424 -15.74 2.54 -4.17
C ARG A 424 -14.79 3.64 -4.63
N ASP A 425 -13.49 3.41 -4.47
CA ASP A 425 -12.42 4.35 -4.85
C ASP A 425 -11.22 3.55 -5.39
N THR A 426 -10.00 3.89 -4.97
CA THR A 426 -8.80 3.07 -5.21
C THR A 426 -8.68 1.99 -4.14
N SER A 427 -8.25 0.79 -4.52
CA SER A 427 -8.06 -0.35 -3.62
C SER A 427 -6.83 -0.14 -2.74
N SER A 428 -6.94 0.79 -1.79
CA SER A 428 -5.87 1.23 -0.90
C SER A 428 -6.45 1.91 0.34
N VAL A 429 -5.65 2.07 1.39
CA VAL A 429 -6.01 2.85 2.59
C VAL A 429 -6.38 4.29 2.21
N GLN A 430 -5.66 4.90 1.27
CA GLN A 430 -5.99 6.22 0.72
C GLN A 430 -7.42 6.26 0.14
N GLY A 431 -7.77 5.26 -0.68
CA GLY A 431 -9.08 5.18 -1.30
C GLY A 431 -10.19 4.88 -0.28
N ALA A 432 -9.93 4.04 0.71
CA ALA A 432 -10.87 3.74 1.77
C ALA A 432 -11.23 5.00 2.58
N LEU A 433 -10.22 5.76 3.04
CA LEU A 433 -10.42 7.03 3.74
C LEU A 433 -11.17 8.05 2.88
N HIS A 434 -10.75 8.21 1.62
CA HIS A 434 -11.38 9.14 0.67
C HIS A 434 -12.84 8.77 0.38
N SER A 435 -13.16 7.48 0.22
CA SER A 435 -14.54 7.06 -0.01
C SER A 435 -15.43 7.26 1.22
N GLY A 436 -14.90 7.04 2.44
CA GLY A 436 -15.59 7.36 3.70
C GLY A 436 -15.93 8.85 3.78
N ARG A 437 -14.98 9.72 3.46
CA ARG A 437 -15.22 11.18 3.39
C ARG A 437 -16.30 11.54 2.37
N ARG A 438 -16.25 11.00 1.16
CA ARG A 438 -17.26 11.22 0.12
C ARG A 438 -18.67 10.79 0.56
N ALA A 439 -18.76 9.64 1.25
CA ALA A 439 -20.04 9.14 1.77
C ALA A 439 -20.59 10.07 2.86
N ALA A 440 -19.76 10.50 3.80
CA ALA A 440 -20.17 11.46 4.83
C ALA A 440 -20.63 12.79 4.22
N GLU A 441 -19.92 13.33 3.22
CA GLU A 441 -20.31 14.55 2.51
C GLU A 441 -21.68 14.40 1.81
N ALA A 442 -21.94 13.23 1.21
CA ALA A 442 -23.24 12.96 0.59
C ALA A 442 -24.36 12.87 1.63
N ILE A 443 -24.11 12.22 2.77
CA ILE A 443 -25.07 12.13 3.88
C ILE A 443 -25.38 13.52 4.43
N LEU A 444 -24.38 14.36 4.70
CA LEU A 444 -24.57 15.72 5.20
C LEU A 444 -25.40 16.56 4.24
N THR A 445 -25.14 16.41 2.93
CA THR A 445 -25.93 17.10 1.90
C THR A 445 -27.39 16.69 1.93
N ASP A 446 -27.67 15.37 2.03
CA ASP A 446 -29.04 14.86 2.04
C ASP A 446 -29.78 15.17 3.37
N LEU A 447 -29.07 15.28 4.49
CA LEU A 447 -29.63 15.69 5.77
C LEU A 447 -29.87 17.21 5.84
N GLY A 448 -29.44 18.00 4.86
CA GLY A 448 -29.55 19.45 4.86
C GLY A 448 -28.64 20.14 5.89
N VAL A 449 -27.62 19.47 6.38
CA VAL A 449 -26.65 20.04 7.32
C VAL A 449 -25.70 20.93 6.54
N ALA A 450 -25.88 22.24 6.66
CA ALA A 450 -24.98 23.22 6.06
C ALA A 450 -23.58 23.05 6.64
N ARG A 451 -22.57 22.97 5.76
CA ARG A 451 -21.17 23.09 6.20
C ARG A 451 -21.00 24.46 6.85
N GLU A 452 -20.91 24.54 8.17
CA GLU A 452 -20.20 25.64 8.77
C GLU A 452 -18.78 25.62 8.20
N ARG A 453 -18.47 26.63 7.38
CA ARG A 453 -17.13 26.85 6.86
C ARG A 453 -16.23 27.03 8.09
N GLN A 454 -15.56 25.95 8.53
CA GLN A 454 -14.41 26.11 9.41
C GLN A 454 -13.46 27.03 8.67
N GLY A 455 -13.40 28.28 9.14
CA GLY A 455 -12.53 29.31 8.62
C GLY A 455 -11.09 28.86 8.77
N GLY A 456 -10.40 28.70 7.67
CA GLY A 456 -8.98 28.46 7.69
C GLY A 456 -8.49 27.74 6.45
N ALA A 457 -7.90 28.53 5.54
CA ALA A 457 -7.09 28.14 4.40
C ALA A 457 -7.82 27.41 3.26
N ARG A 458 -8.16 28.16 2.24
CA ARG A 458 -8.23 27.64 0.86
C ARG A 458 -6.92 26.87 0.63
N LEU A 459 -7.00 25.55 0.59
CA LEU A 459 -5.95 24.78 -0.04
C LEU A 459 -5.86 25.28 -1.49
N PRO A 460 -4.69 25.64 -2.00
CA PRO A 460 -4.56 26.03 -3.39
C PRO A 460 -5.05 24.86 -4.22
N GLU A 461 -5.97 25.10 -5.14
CA GLU A 461 -6.29 24.20 -6.23
C GLU A 461 -4.96 23.80 -6.84
N ALA A 462 -4.56 22.55 -6.60
CA ALA A 462 -3.35 22.02 -7.20
C ALA A 462 -3.61 21.90 -8.69
N ALA A 463 -3.11 22.90 -9.42
CA ALA A 463 -2.98 22.90 -10.87
C ALA A 463 -2.15 21.71 -11.37
#